data_8881b6da43505fbe2ff851d3a5ef2043
#
_entry.id   8881b6da43505fbe2ff851d3a5ef2043
#
_cell.length_a   1.000
_cell.length_b   1.000
_cell.length_c   1.000
_cell.angle_alpha   90.00
_cell.angle_beta   90.00
_cell.angle_gamma   90.00
#
_symmetry.space_group_name_H-M   'P 1'
#
loop_
_entity.id
_entity.type
_entity.pdbx_description
1 polymer ?
#
loop_
_entity_poly.entity_id
_entity_poly.type
_entity_poly.pdbx_seq_one_letter_code
_entity_poly.pdbx_strand_id
1 'polypeptide(L)'
;MPPLEGYTFEGYRNLDGSVGTRNILAITQTVQCVAGVTEFAVDRIKAELLPRFPNVDDVVALEHTYGCGVAIEAPDAIIPIRTLRNISLNPNFGGEVMVVSLGCEKLQPERLLPPGTIPLIDERNVADVGDSATAKPDVVCLQDDAHVGFMSMVDSIMRQAEEHLQRLNARRRETVPASELVVGVPVSYTHLRAHETK
;
A
#
# COMPACT_ATOMS: atom_id res chain seq x y z
N MET A 1 -29.63 4.33 -20.44
CA MET A 1 -28.57 3.85 -21.33
C MET A 1 -28.36 2.38 -20.99
N PRO A 2 -28.40 1.44 -21.93
CA PRO A 2 -28.13 0.04 -21.61
C PRO A 2 -26.68 -0.10 -21.12
N PRO A 3 -26.39 -1.08 -20.26
CA PRO A 3 -25.01 -1.37 -19.86
C PRO A 3 -24.14 -1.64 -21.09
N LEU A 4 -22.89 -1.18 -21.06
CA LEU A 4 -21.90 -1.53 -22.08
C LEU A 4 -21.42 -2.98 -21.77
N GLU A 5 -21.78 -3.91 -22.64
CA GLU A 5 -21.40 -5.33 -22.51
C GLU A 5 -20.26 -5.68 -23.48
N GLY A 6 -19.44 -6.66 -23.11
CA GLY A 6 -18.39 -7.20 -23.96
C GLY A 6 -17.06 -6.41 -23.95
N TYR A 7 -16.97 -5.32 -23.19
CA TYR A 7 -15.69 -4.59 -23.02
C TYR A 7 -14.80 -5.27 -21.98
N THR A 8 -13.52 -5.35 -22.27
CA THR A 8 -12.50 -5.96 -21.41
C THR A 8 -11.29 -5.05 -21.29
N PHE A 9 -10.45 -5.32 -20.27
CA PHE A 9 -9.13 -4.69 -20.12
C PHE A 9 -8.13 -5.71 -19.57
N GLU A 10 -6.84 -5.39 -19.70
CA GLU A 10 -5.75 -6.18 -19.16
C GLU A 10 -5.46 -5.72 -17.73
N GLY A 11 -5.85 -6.52 -16.73
CA GLY A 11 -5.73 -6.22 -15.31
C GLY A 11 -4.95 -7.25 -14.52
N TYR A 12 -4.61 -6.92 -13.29
CA TYR A 12 -4.01 -7.83 -12.33
C TYR A 12 -5.08 -8.28 -11.32
N ARG A 13 -5.47 -9.54 -11.37
CA ARG A 13 -6.43 -10.09 -10.41
C ARG A 13 -5.74 -10.35 -9.08
N ASN A 14 -6.37 -9.93 -7.99
CA ASN A 14 -5.94 -10.15 -6.63
C ASN A 14 -6.65 -11.37 -6.03
N LEU A 15 -6.13 -11.90 -4.91
CA LEU A 15 -6.72 -13.08 -4.26
C LEU A 15 -8.12 -12.82 -3.69
N ASP A 16 -8.42 -11.58 -3.31
CA ASP A 16 -9.76 -11.16 -2.87
C ASP A 16 -10.75 -10.98 -4.02
N GLY A 17 -10.33 -11.25 -5.26
CA GLY A 17 -11.10 -11.10 -6.48
C GLY A 17 -11.10 -9.67 -7.06
N SER A 18 -10.56 -8.68 -6.36
CA SER A 18 -10.42 -7.33 -6.90
C SER A 18 -9.41 -7.30 -8.07
N VAL A 19 -9.53 -6.29 -8.94
CA VAL A 19 -8.67 -6.17 -10.12
C VAL A 19 -8.00 -4.81 -10.15
N GLY A 20 -6.66 -4.81 -10.17
CA GLY A 20 -5.85 -3.62 -10.39
C GLY A 20 -5.54 -3.39 -11.86
N THR A 21 -5.50 -2.14 -12.28
CA THR A 21 -5.01 -1.74 -13.62
C THR A 21 -3.50 -1.56 -13.65
N ARG A 22 -2.87 -1.45 -12.47
CA ARG A 22 -1.44 -1.31 -12.24
C ARG A 22 -0.94 -2.34 -11.23
N ASN A 23 0.36 -2.53 -11.20
CA ASN A 23 1.05 -3.41 -10.27
C ASN A 23 2.11 -2.60 -9.51
N ILE A 24 1.76 -2.11 -8.32
CA ILE A 24 2.50 -1.10 -7.58
C ILE A 24 2.83 -1.60 -6.18
N LEU A 25 4.07 -1.42 -5.73
CA LEU A 25 4.42 -1.57 -4.33
C LEU A 25 4.02 -0.32 -3.55
N ALA A 26 3.22 -0.48 -2.49
CA ALA A 26 2.89 0.60 -1.57
C ALA A 26 3.70 0.51 -0.28
N ILE A 27 4.29 1.62 0.14
CA ILE A 27 4.99 1.77 1.41
C ILE A 27 4.24 2.80 2.24
N THR A 28 3.49 2.35 3.25
CA THR A 28 2.75 3.23 4.16
C THR A 28 3.55 3.51 5.42
N GLN A 29 3.16 4.55 6.14
CA GLN A 29 3.83 4.95 7.37
C GLN A 29 2.83 5.08 8.53
N THR A 30 3.30 4.89 9.76
CA THR A 30 2.49 5.02 10.97
C THR A 30 2.52 6.43 11.55
N VAL A 31 3.56 7.22 11.24
CA VAL A 31 3.78 8.54 11.82
C VAL A 31 4.56 9.44 10.87
N GLN A 32 4.28 10.74 10.89
CA GLN A 32 4.97 11.74 10.08
C GLN A 32 6.51 11.72 10.25
N CYS A 33 7.00 11.36 11.42
CA CYS A 33 8.44 11.38 11.73
C CYS A 33 9.29 10.49 10.81
N VAL A 34 8.69 9.48 10.18
CA VAL A 34 9.40 8.57 9.26
C VAL A 34 9.26 8.98 7.79
N ALA A 35 8.48 10.02 7.46
CA ALA A 35 8.19 10.41 6.09
C ALA A 35 9.47 10.64 5.26
N GLY A 36 10.39 11.46 5.73
CA GLY A 36 11.62 11.75 4.99
C GLY A 36 12.53 10.53 4.77
N VAL A 37 12.55 9.57 5.71
CA VAL A 37 13.29 8.31 5.53
C VAL A 37 12.59 7.44 4.48
N THR A 38 11.27 7.38 4.56
CA THR A 38 10.45 6.59 3.62
C THR A 38 10.55 7.13 2.20
N GLU A 39 10.42 8.45 2.02
CA GLU A 39 10.58 9.12 0.72
C GLU A 39 11.95 8.85 0.12
N PHE A 40 13.02 9.08 0.90
CA PHE A 40 14.38 8.81 0.46
C PHE A 40 14.59 7.33 0.05
N ALA A 41 14.03 6.40 0.83
CA ALA A 41 14.10 4.98 0.52
C ALA A 41 13.34 4.65 -0.77
N VAL A 42 12.13 5.20 -0.97
CA VAL A 42 11.34 5.01 -2.20
C VAL A 42 12.09 5.51 -3.43
N ASP A 43 12.73 6.67 -3.35
CA ASP A 43 13.55 7.20 -4.46
C ASP A 43 14.71 6.26 -4.80
N ARG A 44 15.39 5.73 -3.81
CA ARG A 44 16.45 4.74 -4.02
C ARG A 44 15.91 3.42 -4.59
N ILE A 45 14.79 2.93 -4.08
CA ILE A 45 14.14 1.72 -4.61
C ILE A 45 13.79 1.90 -6.09
N LYS A 46 13.24 3.04 -6.47
CA LYS A 46 12.93 3.36 -7.87
C LYS A 46 14.18 3.40 -8.75
N ALA A 47 15.27 3.97 -8.25
CA ALA A 47 16.51 4.09 -9.00
C ALA A 47 17.31 2.78 -9.09
N GLU A 48 17.39 2.02 -8.00
CA GLU A 48 18.33 0.91 -7.87
C GLU A 48 17.68 -0.48 -7.99
N LEU A 49 16.42 -0.65 -7.52
CA LEU A 49 15.74 -1.94 -7.50
C LEU A 49 14.70 -2.10 -8.61
N LEU A 50 13.81 -1.13 -8.76
CA LEU A 50 12.67 -1.23 -9.68
C LEU A 50 13.04 -1.62 -11.12
N PRO A 51 14.15 -1.15 -11.72
CA PRO A 51 14.55 -1.56 -13.06
C PRO A 51 14.80 -3.07 -13.24
N ARG A 52 15.00 -3.80 -12.14
CA ARG A 52 15.20 -5.25 -12.13
C ARG A 52 13.89 -6.04 -12.17
N PHE A 53 12.74 -5.36 -12.01
CA PHE A 53 11.41 -5.93 -11.86
C PHE A 53 10.44 -5.39 -12.93
N PRO A 54 10.56 -5.83 -14.19
CA PRO A 54 9.85 -5.22 -15.33
C PRO A 54 8.34 -5.37 -15.31
N ASN A 55 7.76 -6.23 -14.48
CA ASN A 55 6.31 -6.36 -14.33
C ASN A 55 5.74 -5.49 -13.20
N VAL A 56 6.57 -4.72 -12.50
CA VAL A 56 6.14 -3.77 -11.48
C VAL A 56 6.15 -2.38 -12.09
N ASP A 57 5.01 -1.71 -12.02
CA ASP A 57 4.82 -0.40 -12.67
C ASP A 57 5.42 0.76 -11.88
N ASP A 58 5.43 0.69 -10.54
CA ASP A 58 5.94 1.77 -9.68
C ASP A 58 6.10 1.32 -8.22
N VAL A 59 6.72 2.19 -7.43
CA VAL A 59 6.79 2.12 -5.96
C VAL A 59 6.31 3.46 -5.41
N VAL A 60 5.39 3.46 -4.44
CA VAL A 60 4.82 4.70 -3.91
C VAL A 60 4.88 4.76 -2.40
N ALA A 61 5.22 5.94 -1.87
CA ALA A 61 5.04 6.24 -0.46
C ALA A 61 3.60 6.71 -0.21
N LEU A 62 2.92 6.12 0.78
CA LEU A 62 1.62 6.57 1.26
C LEU A 62 1.84 7.41 2.52
N GLU A 63 2.18 8.67 2.30
CA GLU A 63 2.56 9.60 3.35
C GLU A 63 1.35 10.30 3.98
N HIS A 64 1.53 10.71 5.23
CA HIS A 64 0.59 11.55 5.95
C HIS A 64 1.31 12.46 6.95
N THR A 65 0.64 13.51 7.40
CA THR A 65 1.19 14.55 8.28
C THR A 65 0.82 14.39 9.76
N TYR A 66 0.25 13.25 10.15
CA TYR A 66 -0.13 13.02 11.54
C TYR A 66 1.09 12.62 12.38
N GLY A 67 1.34 13.36 13.46
CA GLY A 67 2.43 13.11 14.40
C GLY A 67 2.04 12.19 15.55
N CYS A 68 3.02 11.80 16.38
CA CYS A 68 2.83 10.93 17.53
C CYS A 68 2.01 11.58 18.67
N GLY A 69 1.90 12.92 18.69
CA GLY A 69 1.11 13.68 19.67
C GLY A 69 -0.41 13.68 19.42
N VAL A 70 -0.90 13.04 18.37
CA VAL A 70 -2.33 12.95 18.07
C VAL A 70 -3.06 12.18 19.17
N ALA A 71 -4.22 12.70 19.62
CA ALA A 71 -5.10 12.02 20.56
C ALA A 71 -5.81 10.85 19.86
N ILE A 72 -5.15 9.72 19.77
CA ILE A 72 -5.54 8.57 18.97
C ILE A 72 -6.88 7.93 19.41
N GLU A 73 -7.30 8.19 20.66
CA GLU A 73 -8.59 7.74 21.20
C GLU A 73 -9.71 8.80 21.04
N ALA A 74 -9.40 9.98 20.47
CA ALA A 74 -10.43 10.96 20.18
C ALA A 74 -11.42 10.39 19.13
N PRO A 75 -12.72 10.74 19.21
CA PRO A 75 -13.75 10.19 18.31
C PRO A 75 -13.42 10.34 16.83
N ASP A 76 -12.82 11.47 16.43
CA ASP A 76 -12.52 11.76 15.03
C ASP A 76 -11.18 11.19 14.55
N ALA A 77 -10.34 10.65 15.44
CA ALA A 77 -9.07 10.02 15.08
C ALA A 77 -9.24 8.79 14.16
N ILE A 78 -10.40 8.15 14.22
CA ILE A 78 -10.72 7.00 13.34
C ILE A 78 -10.81 7.40 11.86
N ILE A 79 -11.14 8.66 11.54
CA ILE A 79 -11.31 9.11 10.16
C ILE A 79 -10.00 9.00 9.37
N PRO A 80 -8.88 9.66 9.79
CA PRO A 80 -7.61 9.53 9.10
C PRO A 80 -7.07 8.09 9.12
N ILE A 81 -7.21 7.37 10.23
CA ILE A 81 -6.76 5.96 10.33
C ILE A 81 -7.48 5.09 9.28
N ARG A 82 -8.80 5.21 9.20
CA ARG A 82 -9.61 4.48 8.22
C ARG A 82 -9.27 4.89 6.77
N THR A 83 -9.00 6.18 6.55
CA THR A 83 -8.60 6.68 5.23
C THR A 83 -7.29 6.07 4.77
N LEU A 84 -6.26 6.09 5.61
CA LEU A 84 -4.95 5.48 5.32
C LEU A 84 -5.06 3.97 5.09
N ARG A 85 -5.84 3.29 5.92
CA ARG A 85 -6.14 1.86 5.75
C ARG A 85 -6.79 1.58 4.41
N ASN A 86 -7.84 2.32 4.05
CA ASN A 86 -8.56 2.11 2.80
C ASN A 86 -7.72 2.43 1.57
N ILE A 87 -6.83 3.42 1.63
CA ILE A 87 -5.86 3.68 0.55
C ILE A 87 -4.93 2.48 0.38
N SER A 88 -4.46 1.88 1.48
CA SER A 88 -3.59 0.70 1.44
C SER A 88 -4.27 -0.53 0.81
N LEU A 89 -5.60 -0.55 0.75
CA LEU A 89 -6.39 -1.62 0.11
C LEU A 89 -6.66 -1.37 -1.38
N ASN A 90 -6.00 -0.40 -2.00
CA ASN A 90 -6.20 -0.13 -3.43
C ASN A 90 -5.82 -1.38 -4.26
N PRO A 91 -6.67 -1.84 -5.19
CA PRO A 91 -6.41 -3.03 -6.00
C PRO A 91 -5.09 -3.00 -6.78
N ASN A 92 -4.56 -1.82 -7.09
CA ASN A 92 -3.29 -1.66 -7.78
C ASN A 92 -2.07 -2.08 -6.94
N PHE A 93 -2.22 -2.20 -5.62
CA PHE A 93 -1.14 -2.65 -4.74
C PHE A 93 -1.07 -4.17 -4.63
N GLY A 94 -2.12 -4.86 -5.04
CA GLY A 94 -2.17 -6.32 -5.07
C GLY A 94 -1.97 -6.97 -3.70
N GLY A 95 -2.26 -6.25 -2.60
CA GLY A 95 -1.98 -6.71 -1.25
C GLY A 95 -0.52 -6.57 -0.81
N GLU A 96 0.40 -6.13 -1.68
CA GLU A 96 1.79 -5.85 -1.32
C GLU A 96 1.91 -4.44 -0.74
N VAL A 97 1.66 -4.34 0.56
CA VAL A 97 1.79 -3.11 1.33
C VAL A 97 2.74 -3.35 2.49
N MET A 98 3.86 -2.66 2.50
CA MET A 98 4.76 -2.66 3.65
C MET A 98 4.57 -1.42 4.50
N VAL A 99 4.88 -1.52 5.79
CA VAL A 99 4.72 -0.46 6.77
C VAL A 99 6.08 -0.01 7.29
N VAL A 100 6.33 1.29 7.27
CA VAL A 100 7.47 1.90 7.99
C VAL A 100 6.93 2.54 9.26
N SER A 101 7.43 2.08 10.41
CA SER A 101 7.11 2.59 11.74
C SER A 101 8.34 3.21 12.40
N LEU A 102 8.13 4.12 13.33
CA LEU A 102 9.22 4.66 14.15
C LEU A 102 9.52 3.72 15.33
N GLY A 103 8.47 3.28 16.04
CA GLY A 103 8.55 2.41 17.21
C GLY A 103 7.95 3.01 18.48
N CYS A 104 7.89 4.35 18.60
CA CYS A 104 7.35 5.05 19.78
C CYS A 104 6.00 5.74 19.54
N GLU A 105 5.44 5.65 18.35
CA GLU A 105 4.15 6.23 17.98
C GLU A 105 2.96 5.49 18.61
N LYS A 106 1.84 6.22 18.79
CA LYS A 106 0.60 5.63 19.30
C LYS A 106 -0.18 4.84 18.25
N LEU A 107 -0.03 5.20 16.97
CA LEU A 107 -0.61 4.45 15.86
C LEU A 107 0.32 3.30 15.49
N GLN A 108 0.24 2.21 16.23
CA GLN A 108 1.01 1.01 15.94
C GLN A 108 0.61 0.39 14.60
N PRO A 109 1.52 -0.31 13.91
CA PRO A 109 1.25 -0.93 12.60
C PRO A 109 -0.01 -1.80 12.58
N GLU A 110 -0.25 -2.60 13.61
CA GLU A 110 -1.42 -3.47 13.74
C GLU A 110 -2.74 -2.69 13.93
N ARG A 111 -2.65 -1.45 14.41
CA ARG A 111 -3.82 -0.55 14.50
C ARG A 111 -4.10 0.11 13.16
N LEU A 112 -3.06 0.44 12.40
CA LEU A 112 -3.20 0.97 11.04
C LEU A 112 -3.75 -0.10 10.10
N LEU A 113 -3.09 -1.24 10.06
CA LEU A 113 -3.44 -2.40 9.23
C LEU A 113 -3.63 -3.63 10.15
N PRO A 114 -4.83 -3.82 10.72
CA PRO A 114 -5.12 -4.99 11.54
C PRO A 114 -4.83 -6.30 10.77
N PRO A 115 -4.40 -7.36 11.47
CA PRO A 115 -4.23 -8.67 10.85
C PRO A 115 -5.45 -9.09 10.03
N GLY A 116 -5.22 -9.65 8.85
CA GLY A 116 -6.28 -10.02 7.91
C GLY A 116 -6.89 -8.86 7.09
N THR A 117 -6.41 -7.61 7.29
CA THR A 117 -6.87 -6.46 6.49
C THR A 117 -6.33 -6.51 5.07
N ILE A 118 -5.09 -6.97 4.88
CA ILE A 118 -4.44 -7.06 3.57
C ILE A 118 -4.72 -8.43 3.00
N PRO A 119 -5.25 -8.54 1.76
CA PRO A 119 -5.41 -9.82 1.08
C PRO A 119 -4.06 -10.51 0.91
N LEU A 120 -4.04 -11.81 1.17
CA LEU A 120 -2.85 -12.63 0.90
C LEU A 120 -2.65 -12.75 -0.61
N ILE A 121 -1.43 -12.54 -1.07
CA ILE A 121 -1.09 -12.66 -2.50
C ILE A 121 -0.60 -14.06 -2.85
N ASP A 122 -0.08 -14.81 -1.87
CA ASP A 122 0.62 -16.05 -2.09
C ASP A 122 0.03 -17.19 -1.25
N GLU A 123 -0.24 -18.33 -1.89
CA GLU A 123 -0.66 -19.57 -1.21
C GLU A 123 0.36 -20.05 -0.17
N ARG A 124 1.64 -19.67 -0.30
CA ARG A 124 2.69 -19.96 0.69
C ARG A 124 2.43 -19.31 2.05
N ASN A 125 1.75 -18.17 2.08
CA ASN A 125 1.33 -17.53 3.32
C ASN A 125 0.12 -18.23 3.96
N VAL A 126 -0.59 -19.08 3.23
CA VAL A 126 -1.70 -19.88 3.76
C VAL A 126 -1.18 -21.10 4.52
N ALA A 127 -0.03 -21.67 4.12
CA ALA A 127 0.54 -22.86 4.74
C ALA A 127 1.19 -22.59 6.11
N ASP A 128 1.72 -21.38 6.33
CA ASP A 128 2.32 -20.95 7.61
C ASP A 128 1.29 -20.34 8.58
N VAL A 129 0.09 -20.06 8.12
CA VAL A 129 -1.00 -19.50 8.95
C VAL A 129 -1.85 -20.65 9.45
N GLY A 130 -1.35 -21.36 10.45
CA GLY A 130 -2.15 -22.27 11.24
C GLY A 130 -3.39 -21.52 11.76
N ASP A 131 -4.55 -21.90 11.27
CA ASP A 131 -5.91 -21.64 11.79
C ASP A 131 -6.34 -20.18 12.03
N SER A 132 -5.68 -19.18 11.43
CA SER A 132 -6.13 -17.81 11.54
C SER A 132 -5.65 -16.96 10.36
N ALA A 133 -6.57 -16.30 9.68
CA ALA A 133 -6.34 -15.33 8.60
C ALA A 133 -5.58 -14.06 9.07
N THR A 134 -4.41 -14.21 9.67
CA THR A 134 -3.64 -13.14 10.30
C THR A 134 -2.30 -12.92 9.61
N ALA A 135 -2.34 -12.64 8.30
CA ALA A 135 -1.16 -12.05 7.69
C ALA A 135 -0.88 -10.72 8.40
N LYS A 136 0.22 -10.65 9.13
CA LYS A 136 0.72 -9.39 9.66
C LYS A 136 1.32 -8.60 8.51
N PRO A 137 1.12 -7.27 8.46
CA PRO A 137 1.83 -6.45 7.51
C PRO A 137 3.34 -6.57 7.74
N ASP A 138 4.11 -6.58 6.66
CA ASP A 138 5.56 -6.51 6.75
C ASP A 138 5.96 -5.13 7.26
N VAL A 139 6.60 -5.07 8.43
CA VAL A 139 6.90 -3.84 9.16
C VAL A 139 8.41 -3.65 9.28
N VAL A 140 8.90 -2.48 8.88
CA VAL A 140 10.24 -2.00 9.22
C VAL A 140 10.12 -0.97 10.34
N CYS A 141 10.55 -1.33 11.56
CA CYS A 141 10.61 -0.43 12.70
C CYS A 141 11.97 0.28 12.73
N LEU A 142 11.98 1.62 12.59
CA LEU A 142 13.24 2.37 12.49
C LEU A 142 14.03 2.46 13.80
N GLN A 143 13.35 2.35 14.95
CA GLN A 143 14.00 2.33 16.28
C GLN A 143 14.38 0.91 16.74
N ASP A 144 14.38 -0.07 15.85
CA ASP A 144 14.93 -1.39 16.16
C ASP A 144 16.42 -1.30 16.49
N ASP A 145 16.88 -2.02 17.51
CA ASP A 145 18.27 -2.04 17.97
C ASP A 145 19.26 -2.55 16.88
N ALA A 146 18.74 -3.24 15.87
CA ALA A 146 19.53 -3.66 14.71
C ALA A 146 19.93 -2.51 13.78
N HIS A 147 19.29 -1.34 13.90
CA HIS A 147 19.57 -0.19 13.05
C HIS A 147 20.62 0.73 13.67
N VAL A 148 21.77 0.83 13.03
CA VAL A 148 22.85 1.73 13.42
C VAL A 148 22.99 2.85 12.38
N GLY A 149 22.36 3.99 12.67
CA GLY A 149 22.36 5.16 11.80
C GLY A 149 21.41 5.10 10.62
N PHE A 150 21.29 6.22 9.92
CA PHE A 150 20.31 6.46 8.87
C PHE A 150 20.36 5.42 7.73
N MET A 151 21.54 5.13 7.23
CA MET A 151 21.70 4.21 6.10
C MET A 151 21.25 2.78 6.43
N SER A 152 21.47 2.33 7.67
CA SER A 152 21.00 1.02 8.11
C SER A 152 19.47 0.90 8.09
N MET A 153 18.74 1.98 8.44
CA MET A 153 17.29 2.07 8.33
C MET A 153 16.84 1.97 6.87
N VAL A 154 17.47 2.74 5.99
CA VAL A 154 17.18 2.73 4.54
C VAL A 154 17.45 1.36 3.93
N ASP A 155 18.57 0.73 4.26
CA ASP A 155 18.95 -0.60 3.74
C ASP A 155 17.95 -1.68 4.21
N SER A 156 17.38 -1.55 5.40
CA SER A 156 16.31 -2.44 5.87
C SER A 156 15.01 -2.26 5.08
N ILE A 157 14.62 -1.02 4.80
CA ILE A 157 13.46 -0.73 3.94
C ILE A 157 13.70 -1.29 2.53
N MET A 158 14.86 -1.07 1.95
CA MET A 158 15.20 -1.57 0.61
C MET A 158 15.18 -3.09 0.52
N ARG A 159 15.73 -3.79 1.51
CA ARG A 159 15.72 -5.25 1.58
C ARG A 159 14.31 -5.82 1.63
N GLN A 160 13.47 -5.27 2.51
CA GLN A 160 12.07 -5.67 2.60
C GLN A 160 11.31 -5.37 1.30
N ALA A 161 11.55 -4.20 0.70
CA ALA A 161 10.95 -3.83 -0.58
C ALA A 161 11.36 -4.78 -1.71
N GLU A 162 12.61 -5.27 -1.74
CA GLU A 162 13.05 -6.23 -2.76
C GLU A 162 12.26 -7.53 -2.71
N GLU A 163 11.91 -8.03 -1.53
CA GLU A 163 11.06 -9.22 -1.37
C GLU A 163 9.64 -8.98 -1.94
N HIS A 164 9.04 -7.82 -1.63
CA HIS A 164 7.75 -7.43 -2.20
C HIS A 164 7.81 -7.28 -3.73
N LEU A 165 8.86 -6.66 -4.24
CA LEU A 165 9.06 -6.49 -5.69
C LEU A 165 9.20 -7.84 -6.40
N GLN A 166 9.84 -8.84 -5.80
CA GLN A 166 9.93 -10.19 -6.35
C GLN A 166 8.56 -10.83 -6.49
N ARG A 167 7.70 -10.72 -5.46
CA ARG A 167 6.32 -11.25 -5.49
C ARG A 167 5.47 -10.53 -6.53
N LEU A 168 5.50 -9.19 -6.55
CA LEU A 168 4.79 -8.40 -7.56
C LEU A 168 5.26 -8.72 -8.97
N ASN A 169 6.57 -8.91 -9.19
CA ASN A 169 7.12 -9.20 -10.50
C ASN A 169 6.70 -10.58 -11.06
N ALA A 170 6.30 -11.50 -10.20
CA ALA A 170 5.77 -12.81 -10.61
C ALA A 170 4.35 -12.73 -11.18
N ARG A 171 3.61 -11.65 -10.91
CA ARG A 171 2.23 -11.45 -11.36
C ARG A 171 2.17 -11.22 -12.88
N ARG A 172 1.02 -11.57 -13.46
CA ARG A 172 0.75 -11.36 -14.89
C ARG A 172 -0.62 -10.71 -15.06
N ARG A 173 -0.75 -9.94 -16.13
CA ARG A 173 -2.05 -9.41 -16.54
C ARG A 173 -2.90 -10.52 -17.12
N GLU A 174 -4.21 -10.42 -16.93
CA GLU A 174 -5.22 -11.23 -17.56
C GLU A 174 -6.33 -10.37 -18.14
N THR A 175 -7.02 -10.87 -19.14
CA THR A 175 -8.17 -10.20 -19.73
C THR A 175 -9.37 -10.32 -18.79
N VAL A 176 -9.87 -9.19 -18.30
CA VAL A 176 -10.99 -9.14 -17.37
C VAL A 176 -12.12 -8.23 -17.90
N PRO A 177 -13.37 -8.49 -17.53
CA PRO A 177 -14.50 -7.63 -17.92
C PRO A 177 -14.34 -6.20 -17.40
N ALA A 178 -14.72 -5.21 -18.20
CA ALA A 178 -14.70 -3.81 -17.81
C ALA A 178 -15.61 -3.49 -16.60
N SER A 179 -16.57 -4.36 -16.29
CA SER A 179 -17.42 -4.26 -15.08
C SER A 179 -16.64 -4.42 -13.77
N GLU A 180 -15.42 -4.97 -13.81
CA GLU A 180 -14.55 -5.12 -12.63
C GLU A 180 -13.66 -3.88 -12.41
N LEU A 181 -13.71 -2.89 -13.31
CA LEU A 181 -12.93 -1.67 -13.17
C LEU A 181 -13.47 -0.77 -12.07
N VAL A 182 -12.62 -0.42 -11.11
CA VAL A 182 -12.92 0.54 -10.05
C VAL A 182 -12.37 1.91 -10.44
N VAL A 183 -13.25 2.90 -10.58
CA VAL A 183 -12.88 4.26 -10.95
C VAL A 183 -13.09 5.20 -9.76
N GLY A 184 -12.01 5.81 -9.29
CA GLY A 184 -12.05 6.86 -8.28
C GLY A 184 -12.28 8.23 -8.92
N VAL A 185 -13.31 8.95 -8.48
CA VAL A 185 -13.58 10.32 -8.94
C VAL A 185 -13.29 11.29 -7.79
N PRO A 186 -12.27 12.17 -7.89
CA PRO A 186 -12.00 13.14 -6.84
C PRO A 186 -13.11 14.20 -6.78
N VAL A 187 -13.68 14.41 -5.60
CA VAL A 187 -14.82 15.32 -5.36
C VAL A 187 -14.51 16.76 -5.74
N SER A 188 -13.25 17.20 -5.59
CA SER A 188 -12.80 18.55 -5.97
C SER A 188 -13.00 18.87 -7.46
N TYR A 189 -12.88 17.88 -8.33
CA TYR A 189 -13.09 18.05 -9.77
C TYR A 189 -14.57 18.22 -10.14
N THR A 190 -15.47 17.58 -9.42
CA THR A 190 -16.92 17.73 -9.66
C THR A 190 -17.43 19.11 -9.24
N HIS A 191 -16.86 19.72 -8.21
CA HIS A 191 -17.21 21.08 -7.80
C HIS A 191 -16.69 22.15 -8.75
N LEU A 192 -15.49 22.01 -9.30
CA LEU A 192 -14.93 22.97 -10.27
C LEU A 192 -15.70 22.96 -11.60
N ARG A 193 -16.11 21.81 -12.09
CA ARG A 193 -16.90 21.72 -13.34
C ARG A 193 -18.35 22.24 -13.19
N ALA A 194 -18.94 22.14 -12.01
CA ALA A 194 -20.29 22.67 -11.76
C ALA A 194 -20.33 24.21 -11.83
N HIS A 195 -19.20 24.90 -11.67
CA HIS A 195 -19.08 26.36 -11.77
C HIS A 195 -18.62 26.86 -13.15
N GLU A 196 -18.09 25.99 -14.00
CA GLU A 196 -17.60 26.36 -15.34
C GLU A 196 -18.69 26.27 -16.43
N THR A 197 -19.89 25.82 -16.09
CA THR A 197 -21.02 25.69 -17.04
C THR A 197 -22.04 26.82 -16.91
N LYS A 198 -21.56 28.07 -16.75
CA LYS A 198 -22.40 29.26 -16.92
C LYS A 198 -21.92 30.14 -18.05
#